data_2da536f03b1db89ebf172484a873f706
#
_entry.id   2da536f03b1db89ebf172484a873f706
#
_cell.length_a   1.000
_cell.length_b   1.000
_cell.length_c   1.000
_cell.angle_alpha   90.00
_cell.angle_beta   90.00
_cell.angle_gamma   90.00
#
_symmetry.space_group_name_H-M   'P 1'
#
loop_
_entity.id
_entity.type
_entity.pdbx_description
1 polymer ?
#
loop_
_entity_poly.entity_id
_entity_poly.type
_entity_poly.pdbx_seq_one_letter_code
_entity_poly.pdbx_strand_id
1 'polypeptide(L)'
;LGDVYKRQFHNDVPQAEYDIVINPQMAFGTGHHETTSLIIGELLDSDLQGKALLDMGCGTSILAILARMRGASPCTAIDIDEWCVRNSLENIELNGVDNIAVSQGDASSLESKGPFDMVIANINRNILLADMKHYIARMNPGAELLMSGFYIDDIPVIREEAERNGLHFVHHREKNRWAAVKFQK
;
A
#
# COMPACT_ATOMS: atom_id res chain seq x y z
N LEU A 1 -4.00 -10.39 15.97
CA LEU A 1 -3.51 -9.14 15.36
C LEU A 1 -2.01 -9.12 15.52
N GLY A 2 -1.30 -9.43 14.42
CA GLY A 2 0.15 -9.27 14.35
C GLY A 2 0.48 -7.78 14.49
N ASP A 3 1.28 -7.45 15.45
CA ASP A 3 1.64 -6.07 15.73
C ASP A 3 2.84 -5.67 14.86
N VAL A 4 2.68 -4.59 14.09
CA VAL A 4 3.78 -3.91 13.42
C VAL A 4 4.32 -2.87 14.39
N TYR A 5 5.55 -3.07 14.90
CA TYR A 5 6.16 -2.19 15.88
C TYR A 5 7.31 -1.37 15.32
N LYS A 6 7.37 -0.11 15.75
CA LYS A 6 8.47 0.81 15.51
C LYS A 6 9.52 0.66 16.61
N ARG A 7 10.71 0.16 16.26
CA ARG A 7 11.86 0.09 17.18
C ARG A 7 12.74 1.32 17.05
N GLN A 8 12.44 2.41 17.73
CA GLN A 8 13.43 3.48 17.82
C GLN A 8 13.98 3.69 19.24
N PHE A 9 13.25 3.28 20.31
CA PHE A 9 13.62 3.58 21.69
C PHE A 9 13.14 2.56 22.76
N HIS A 10 12.75 1.33 22.39
CA HIS A 10 12.25 0.34 23.36
C HIS A 10 13.07 -0.93 23.32
N ASN A 11 13.66 -1.32 24.50
CA ASN A 11 14.45 -2.54 24.66
C ASN A 11 13.58 -3.80 24.97
N ASP A 12 12.30 -3.61 25.29
CA ASP A 12 11.36 -4.70 25.62
C ASP A 12 10.14 -4.64 24.69
N VAL A 13 10.29 -5.12 23.45
CA VAL A 13 9.17 -5.23 22.49
C VAL A 13 8.65 -6.66 22.53
N PRO A 14 7.33 -6.89 22.67
CA PRO A 14 6.75 -8.22 22.54
C PRO A 14 7.15 -8.86 21.22
N GLN A 15 7.34 -10.18 21.21
CA GLN A 15 7.66 -10.89 19.98
C GLN A 15 6.45 -10.80 19.03
N ALA A 16 6.61 -10.08 17.91
CA ALA A 16 5.62 -9.95 16.88
C ALA A 16 5.91 -10.93 15.72
N GLU A 17 4.89 -11.30 14.96
CA GLU A 17 5.05 -12.12 13.75
C GLU A 17 5.87 -11.39 12.69
N TYR A 18 5.65 -10.08 12.55
CA TYR A 18 6.41 -9.17 11.68
C TYR A 18 6.92 -7.99 12.49
N ASP A 19 8.23 -7.75 12.44
CA ASP A 19 8.89 -6.61 13.05
C ASP A 19 9.45 -5.71 11.95
N ILE A 20 8.88 -4.52 11.78
CA ILE A 20 9.27 -3.57 10.74
C ILE A 20 9.85 -2.31 11.39
N VAL A 21 11.10 -2.03 11.07
CA VAL A 21 11.80 -0.82 11.52
C VAL A 21 11.59 0.29 10.50
N ILE A 22 10.99 1.39 10.93
CA ILE A 22 10.77 2.57 10.09
C ILE A 22 11.51 3.76 10.67
N ASN A 23 12.38 4.37 9.87
CA ASN A 23 12.88 5.72 10.09
C ASN A 23 11.97 6.69 9.33
N PRO A 24 11.02 7.37 9.97
CA PRO A 24 9.97 8.09 9.26
C PRO A 24 10.44 9.36 8.58
N GLN A 25 11.57 9.95 9.04
CA GLN A 25 12.03 11.27 8.59
C GLN A 25 10.85 12.25 8.41
N MET A 26 10.67 12.82 7.20
CA MET A 26 9.52 13.66 6.84
C MET A 26 8.49 12.94 5.95
N ALA A 27 8.68 11.64 5.65
CA ALA A 27 7.78 10.85 4.81
C ALA A 27 6.54 10.39 5.60
N PHE A 28 5.40 10.28 4.91
CA PHE A 28 4.19 9.66 5.46
C PHE A 28 4.33 8.13 5.53
N GLY A 29 3.61 7.51 6.46
CA GLY A 29 3.58 6.03 6.55
C GLY A 29 4.39 5.50 7.73
N THR A 30 4.18 6.05 8.94
CA THR A 30 4.80 5.53 10.18
C THR A 30 4.15 4.27 10.72
N GLY A 31 3.06 3.80 10.10
CA GLY A 31 2.24 2.68 10.56
C GLY A 31 1.19 3.06 11.63
N HIS A 32 1.28 4.23 12.23
CA HIS A 32 0.37 4.66 13.30
C HIS A 32 -0.90 5.34 12.79
N HIS A 33 -0.91 5.86 11.57
CA HIS A 33 -2.10 6.47 10.99
C HIS A 33 -3.17 5.41 10.70
N GLU A 34 -4.43 5.74 10.90
CA GLU A 34 -5.56 4.84 10.74
C GLU A 34 -5.59 4.17 9.36
N THR A 35 -5.36 4.94 8.29
CA THR A 35 -5.36 4.43 6.91
C THR A 35 -4.27 3.39 6.68
N THR A 36 -3.05 3.63 7.16
CA THR A 36 -1.95 2.67 7.08
C THR A 36 -2.27 1.40 7.87
N SER A 37 -2.81 1.57 9.09
CA SER A 37 -3.21 0.44 9.94
C SER A 37 -4.33 -0.40 9.32
N LEU A 38 -5.28 0.21 8.61
CA LEU A 38 -6.34 -0.49 7.88
C LEU A 38 -5.78 -1.34 6.74
N ILE A 39 -4.87 -0.79 5.93
CA ILE A 39 -4.22 -1.53 4.83
C ILE A 39 -3.32 -2.65 5.39
N ILE A 40 -2.58 -2.41 6.47
CA ILE A 40 -1.81 -3.46 7.16
C ILE A 40 -2.73 -4.64 7.53
N GLY A 41 -3.90 -4.37 8.12
CA GLY A 41 -4.88 -5.40 8.44
C GLY A 41 -5.33 -6.20 7.20
N GLU A 42 -5.56 -5.53 6.05
CA GLU A 42 -5.88 -6.20 4.79
C GLU A 42 -4.73 -7.10 4.30
N LEU A 43 -3.50 -6.60 4.37
CA LEU A 43 -2.32 -7.36 3.95
C LEU A 43 -2.10 -8.60 4.83
N LEU A 44 -2.35 -8.49 6.15
CA LEU A 44 -2.21 -9.61 7.09
C LEU A 44 -3.24 -10.73 6.82
N ASP A 45 -4.42 -10.39 6.30
CA ASP A 45 -5.47 -11.35 5.97
C ASP A 45 -5.43 -11.86 4.52
N SER A 46 -4.55 -11.29 3.68
CA SER A 46 -4.42 -11.66 2.26
C SER A 46 -3.36 -12.74 2.03
N ASP A 47 -3.59 -13.62 1.05
CA ASP A 47 -2.54 -14.48 0.51
C ASP A 47 -1.70 -13.67 -0.48
N LEU A 48 -0.44 -13.42 -0.13
CA LEU A 48 0.49 -12.61 -0.92
C LEU A 48 1.60 -13.43 -1.58
N GLN A 49 1.64 -14.73 -1.33
CA GLN A 49 2.73 -15.58 -1.81
C GLN A 49 2.87 -15.52 -3.34
N GLY A 50 4.01 -15.01 -3.82
CA GLY A 50 4.35 -14.92 -5.24
C GLY A 50 3.56 -13.84 -6.02
N LYS A 51 2.71 -13.04 -5.36
CA LYS A 51 1.94 -11.98 -6.03
C LYS A 51 2.81 -10.79 -6.40
N ALA A 52 2.71 -10.33 -7.64
CA ALA A 52 3.28 -9.07 -8.08
C ALA A 52 2.48 -7.90 -7.49
N LEU A 53 3.15 -7.03 -6.72
CA LEU A 53 2.51 -5.96 -5.96
C LEU A 53 2.99 -4.57 -6.37
N LEU A 54 2.06 -3.62 -6.45
CA LEU A 54 2.32 -2.19 -6.57
C LEU A 54 1.89 -1.47 -5.29
N ASP A 55 2.78 -0.64 -4.74
CA ASP A 55 2.51 0.33 -3.68
C ASP A 55 2.65 1.75 -4.27
N MET A 56 1.51 2.40 -4.53
CA MET A 56 1.44 3.71 -5.16
C MET A 56 1.23 4.81 -4.13
N GLY A 57 2.15 5.80 -4.10
CA GLY A 57 2.27 6.75 -3.00
C GLY A 57 2.89 6.07 -1.78
N CYS A 58 4.01 5.40 -1.96
CA CYS A 58 4.57 4.45 -1.00
C CYS A 58 5.10 5.09 0.29
N GLY A 59 5.39 6.40 0.29
CA GLY A 59 5.89 7.11 1.47
C GLY A 59 7.14 6.46 2.07
N THR A 60 6.99 5.84 3.24
CA THR A 60 8.07 5.08 3.92
C THR A 60 8.27 3.68 3.36
N SER A 61 7.43 3.22 2.46
CA SER A 61 7.31 1.85 1.94
C SER A 61 6.94 0.79 3.00
N ILE A 62 6.37 1.15 4.14
CA ILE A 62 5.98 0.19 5.18
C ILE A 62 5.04 -0.90 4.63
N LEU A 63 4.13 -0.53 3.72
CA LEU A 63 3.15 -1.46 3.12
C LEU A 63 3.84 -2.44 2.16
N ALA A 64 4.72 -1.94 1.30
CA ALA A 64 5.52 -2.78 0.40
C ALA A 64 6.46 -3.72 1.17
N ILE A 65 7.09 -3.24 2.26
CA ILE A 65 7.96 -4.03 3.13
C ILE A 65 7.16 -5.17 3.78
N LEU A 66 6.00 -4.88 4.38
CA LEU A 66 5.13 -5.90 4.96
C LEU A 66 4.68 -6.92 3.90
N ALA A 67 4.23 -6.43 2.75
CA ALA A 67 3.80 -7.31 1.67
C ALA A 67 4.92 -8.25 1.20
N ARG A 68 6.15 -7.72 1.09
CA ARG A 68 7.32 -8.52 0.73
C ARG A 68 7.65 -9.56 1.80
N MET A 69 7.61 -9.21 3.08
CA MET A 69 7.80 -10.15 4.19
C MET A 69 6.76 -11.28 4.18
N ARG A 70 5.56 -11.00 3.67
CA ARG A 70 4.47 -11.97 3.49
C ARG A 70 4.51 -12.74 2.17
N GLY A 71 5.60 -12.59 1.40
CA GLY A 71 5.84 -13.39 0.20
C GLY A 71 5.47 -12.74 -1.13
N ALA A 72 4.99 -11.48 -1.14
CA ALA A 72 4.77 -10.77 -2.40
C ALA A 72 6.09 -10.61 -3.16
N SER A 73 6.09 -10.91 -4.45
CA SER A 73 7.30 -10.77 -5.30
C SER A 73 6.91 -10.87 -6.78
N PRO A 74 7.38 -9.94 -7.63
CA PRO A 74 8.11 -8.72 -7.29
C PRO A 74 7.23 -7.65 -6.65
N CYS A 75 7.84 -6.73 -5.90
CA CYS A 75 7.17 -5.53 -5.39
C CYS A 75 7.69 -4.29 -6.12
N THR A 76 6.79 -3.38 -6.45
CA THR A 76 7.08 -2.07 -7.03
C THR A 76 6.53 -1.00 -6.09
N ALA A 77 7.35 -0.03 -5.70
CA ALA A 77 6.96 1.08 -4.85
C ALA A 77 7.23 2.41 -5.59
N ILE A 78 6.24 3.26 -5.68
CA ILE A 78 6.33 4.52 -6.43
C ILE A 78 5.85 5.66 -5.55
N ASP A 79 6.60 6.76 -5.55
CA ASP A 79 6.17 8.01 -4.93
C ASP A 79 6.56 9.19 -5.82
N ILE A 80 5.76 10.24 -5.80
CA ILE A 80 6.04 11.47 -6.55
C ILE A 80 7.17 12.28 -5.90
N ASP A 81 7.34 12.12 -4.59
CA ASP A 81 8.32 12.86 -3.79
C ASP A 81 9.67 12.12 -3.72
N GLU A 82 10.72 12.76 -4.18
CA GLU A 82 12.09 12.22 -4.12
C GLU A 82 12.52 11.88 -2.68
N TRP A 83 12.06 12.63 -1.68
CA TRP A 83 12.37 12.34 -0.28
C TRP A 83 11.73 11.04 0.18
N CYS A 84 10.50 10.77 -0.25
CA CYS A 84 9.83 9.51 0.01
C CYS A 84 10.59 8.35 -0.63
N VAL A 85 11.05 8.51 -1.87
CA VAL A 85 11.86 7.49 -2.57
C VAL A 85 13.15 7.17 -1.80
N ARG A 86 13.89 8.19 -1.36
CA ARG A 86 15.11 7.99 -0.56
C ARG A 86 14.82 7.32 0.76
N ASN A 87 13.80 7.79 1.48
CA ASN A 87 13.41 7.22 2.76
C ASN A 87 12.92 5.77 2.62
N SER A 88 12.21 5.45 1.54
CA SER A 88 11.82 4.08 1.20
C SER A 88 13.03 3.16 1.05
N LEU A 89 14.04 3.57 0.31
CA LEU A 89 15.27 2.78 0.11
C LEU A 89 15.99 2.52 1.45
N GLU A 90 16.11 3.54 2.30
CA GLU A 90 16.69 3.40 3.64
C GLU A 90 15.89 2.40 4.50
N ASN A 91 14.56 2.49 4.50
CA ASN A 91 13.72 1.59 5.28
C ASN A 91 13.76 0.15 4.76
N ILE A 92 13.84 -0.05 3.44
CA ILE A 92 14.00 -1.38 2.84
C ILE A 92 15.32 -2.01 3.29
N GLU A 93 16.41 -1.25 3.26
CA GLU A 93 17.73 -1.68 3.74
C GLU A 93 17.71 -2.01 5.24
N LEU A 94 17.10 -1.14 6.07
CA LEU A 94 16.97 -1.35 7.52
C LEU A 94 16.24 -2.65 7.88
N ASN A 95 15.31 -3.09 7.03
CA ASN A 95 14.56 -4.31 7.25
C ASN A 95 15.15 -5.55 6.55
N GLY A 96 16.24 -5.39 5.80
CA GLY A 96 16.90 -6.49 5.11
C GLY A 96 16.01 -7.20 4.09
N VAL A 97 15.03 -6.50 3.51
CA VAL A 97 14.16 -7.08 2.48
C VAL A 97 14.69 -6.78 1.08
N ASP A 98 14.46 -7.69 0.16
CA ASP A 98 14.86 -7.60 -1.25
C ASP A 98 13.64 -7.52 -2.18
N ASN A 99 13.88 -7.46 -3.50
CA ASN A 99 12.84 -7.52 -4.54
C ASN A 99 11.73 -6.45 -4.39
N ILE A 100 12.09 -5.27 -3.88
CA ILE A 100 11.26 -4.07 -3.92
C ILE A 100 11.95 -3.04 -4.81
N ALA A 101 11.40 -2.79 -5.98
CA ALA A 101 11.88 -1.75 -6.89
C ALA A 101 11.23 -0.41 -6.54
N VAL A 102 12.02 0.56 -6.05
CA VAL A 102 11.53 1.90 -5.73
C VAL A 102 11.85 2.87 -6.86
N SER A 103 10.90 3.70 -7.24
CA SER A 103 11.11 4.74 -8.25
C SER A 103 10.29 5.99 -7.98
N GLN A 104 10.82 7.15 -8.38
CA GLN A 104 10.05 8.38 -8.41
C GLN A 104 9.12 8.37 -9.62
N GLY A 105 7.85 8.80 -9.42
CA GLY A 105 6.88 8.91 -10.48
C GLY A 105 5.46 9.08 -9.98
N ASP A 106 4.57 9.27 -10.93
CA ASP A 106 3.12 9.29 -10.76
C ASP A 106 2.46 8.13 -11.53
N ALA A 107 1.12 8.13 -11.64
CA ALA A 107 0.38 7.08 -12.34
C ALA A 107 0.75 6.92 -13.82
N SER A 108 1.29 7.97 -14.48
CA SER A 108 1.74 7.89 -15.88
C SER A 108 2.96 6.99 -16.04
N SER A 109 3.79 6.87 -14.99
CA SER A 109 4.98 6.02 -14.99
C SER A 109 4.66 4.51 -15.04
N LEU A 110 3.38 4.14 -14.88
CA LEU A 110 2.93 2.74 -14.88
C LEU A 110 2.87 2.11 -16.28
N GLU A 111 2.95 2.89 -17.36
CA GLU A 111 2.83 2.37 -18.73
C GLU A 111 3.81 1.24 -19.05
N SER A 112 5.00 1.26 -18.46
CA SER A 112 6.06 0.25 -18.66
C SER A 112 6.16 -0.77 -17.52
N LYS A 113 5.25 -0.74 -16.53
CA LYS A 113 5.32 -1.56 -15.31
C LYS A 113 4.18 -2.56 -15.22
N GLY A 114 4.34 -3.59 -14.38
CA GLY A 114 3.36 -4.63 -14.18
C GLY A 114 3.37 -5.73 -15.26
N PRO A 115 2.31 -6.53 -15.41
CA PRO A 115 1.06 -6.40 -14.67
C PRO A 115 1.17 -6.79 -13.19
N PHE A 116 0.18 -6.37 -12.37
CA PHE A 116 0.14 -6.58 -10.93
C PHE A 116 -1.04 -7.46 -10.50
N ASP A 117 -0.82 -8.26 -9.47
CA ASP A 117 -1.85 -9.09 -8.83
C ASP A 117 -2.50 -8.38 -7.65
N MET A 118 -1.79 -7.39 -7.08
CA MET A 118 -2.30 -6.51 -6.05
C MET A 118 -1.77 -5.10 -6.25
N VAL A 119 -2.66 -4.12 -6.13
CA VAL A 119 -2.33 -2.70 -6.14
C VAL A 119 -2.78 -2.09 -4.82
N ILE A 120 -1.90 -1.35 -4.16
CA ILE A 120 -2.17 -0.56 -2.97
C ILE A 120 -2.03 0.92 -3.33
N ALA A 121 -3.01 1.74 -2.92
CA ALA A 121 -2.94 3.18 -3.04
C ALA A 121 -3.53 3.83 -1.77
N ASN A 122 -2.65 4.25 -0.85
CA ASN A 122 -3.01 4.94 0.39
C ASN A 122 -2.76 6.44 0.23
N ILE A 123 -3.55 7.10 -0.59
CA ILE A 123 -3.43 8.51 -0.98
C ILE A 123 -4.79 9.21 -0.98
N ASN A 124 -4.81 10.54 -1.11
CA ASN A 124 -6.06 11.28 -1.01
C ASN A 124 -7.06 10.93 -2.13
N ARG A 125 -8.37 11.05 -1.80
CA ARG A 125 -9.50 10.74 -2.68
C ARG A 125 -9.39 11.31 -4.09
N ASN A 126 -8.99 12.57 -4.23
CA ASN A 126 -9.03 13.24 -5.53
C ASN A 126 -7.99 12.65 -6.49
N ILE A 127 -6.81 12.30 -5.99
CA ILE A 127 -5.79 11.60 -6.77
C ILE A 127 -6.27 10.19 -7.12
N LEU A 128 -6.86 9.46 -6.17
CA LEU A 128 -7.41 8.12 -6.42
C LEU A 128 -8.43 8.14 -7.57
N LEU A 129 -9.37 9.08 -7.56
CA LEU A 129 -10.38 9.22 -8.61
C LEU A 129 -9.76 9.55 -9.98
N ALA A 130 -8.70 10.37 -10.02
CA ALA A 130 -8.03 10.74 -11.26
C ALA A 130 -7.20 9.58 -11.85
N ASP A 131 -6.52 8.83 -10.98
CA ASP A 131 -5.47 7.89 -11.36
C ASP A 131 -5.92 6.42 -11.42
N MET A 132 -7.07 6.09 -10.84
CA MET A 132 -7.59 4.70 -10.71
C MET A 132 -7.57 3.94 -12.04
N LYS A 133 -7.93 4.57 -13.15
CA LYS A 133 -7.91 3.97 -14.49
C LYS A 133 -6.51 3.45 -14.89
N HIS A 134 -5.44 4.15 -14.47
CA HIS A 134 -4.07 3.76 -14.75
C HIS A 134 -3.68 2.51 -13.95
N TYR A 135 -4.12 2.42 -12.69
CA TYR A 135 -3.91 1.23 -11.87
C TYR A 135 -4.61 0.01 -12.47
N ILE A 136 -5.90 0.15 -12.80
CA ILE A 136 -6.74 -0.92 -13.37
C ILE A 136 -6.18 -1.43 -14.69
N ALA A 137 -5.65 -0.54 -15.55
CA ALA A 137 -5.03 -0.91 -16.82
C ALA A 137 -3.82 -1.84 -16.63
N ARG A 138 -3.18 -1.81 -15.47
CA ARG A 138 -1.97 -2.60 -15.14
C ARG A 138 -2.24 -3.77 -14.19
N MET A 139 -3.48 -4.05 -13.87
CA MET A 139 -3.89 -5.19 -13.04
C MET A 139 -4.17 -6.43 -13.89
N ASN A 140 -3.75 -7.58 -13.39
CA ASN A 140 -4.15 -8.88 -13.93
C ASN A 140 -5.66 -9.12 -13.75
N PRO A 141 -6.30 -9.98 -14.56
CA PRO A 141 -7.62 -10.50 -14.24
C PRO A 141 -7.63 -11.18 -12.87
N GLY A 142 -8.60 -10.84 -12.03
CA GLY A 142 -8.70 -11.34 -10.66
C GLY A 142 -7.81 -10.63 -9.65
N ALA A 143 -7.02 -9.64 -10.07
CA ALA A 143 -6.19 -8.85 -9.17
C ALA A 143 -7.02 -7.98 -8.21
N GLU A 144 -6.44 -7.64 -7.08
CA GLU A 144 -7.08 -6.85 -6.03
C GLU A 144 -6.54 -5.41 -6.01
N LEU A 145 -7.43 -4.44 -5.77
CA LEU A 145 -7.09 -3.04 -5.53
C LEU A 145 -7.50 -2.64 -4.13
N LEU A 146 -6.52 -2.26 -3.30
CA LEU A 146 -6.71 -1.72 -1.95
C LEU A 146 -6.50 -0.21 -1.97
N MET A 147 -7.52 0.54 -1.60
CA MET A 147 -7.44 2.00 -1.53
C MET A 147 -7.80 2.52 -0.15
N SER A 148 -7.08 3.52 0.33
CA SER A 148 -7.34 4.25 1.56
C SER A 148 -6.82 5.70 1.43
N GLY A 149 -6.93 6.50 2.51
CA GLY A 149 -6.57 7.92 2.49
C GLY A 149 -7.80 8.84 2.35
N PHE A 150 -8.98 8.32 2.66
CA PHE A 150 -10.25 9.02 2.61
C PHE A 150 -11.20 8.54 3.72
N TYR A 151 -12.30 9.27 3.91
CA TYR A 151 -13.29 8.96 4.93
C TYR A 151 -14.40 8.04 4.39
N ILE A 152 -15.15 7.42 5.31
CA ILE A 152 -16.29 6.56 4.96
C ILE A 152 -17.31 7.24 4.05
N ASP A 153 -17.49 8.56 4.20
CA ASP A 153 -18.42 9.35 3.38
C ASP A 153 -18.00 9.41 1.90
N ASP A 154 -16.73 9.13 1.59
CA ASP A 154 -16.19 9.11 0.24
C ASP A 154 -16.33 7.74 -0.46
N ILE A 155 -16.68 6.68 0.28
CA ILE A 155 -16.82 5.32 -0.29
C ILE A 155 -17.77 5.30 -1.50
N PRO A 156 -18.94 5.94 -1.49
CA PRO A 156 -19.86 5.88 -2.63
C PRO A 156 -19.23 6.40 -3.93
N VAL A 157 -18.52 7.52 -3.90
CA VAL A 157 -17.89 8.09 -5.11
C VAL A 157 -16.68 7.27 -5.58
N ILE A 158 -15.88 6.74 -4.65
CA ILE A 158 -14.76 5.83 -4.97
C ILE A 158 -15.30 4.54 -5.61
N ARG A 159 -16.36 3.99 -5.05
CA ARG A 159 -17.00 2.77 -5.57
C ARG A 159 -17.60 2.98 -6.96
N GLU A 160 -18.31 4.08 -7.17
CA GLU A 160 -18.89 4.42 -8.48
C GLU A 160 -17.81 4.48 -9.56
N GLU A 161 -16.68 5.14 -9.28
CA GLU A 161 -15.58 5.25 -10.23
C GLU A 161 -14.91 3.88 -10.48
N ALA A 162 -14.69 3.09 -9.42
CA ALA A 162 -14.12 1.75 -9.55
C ALA A 162 -14.99 0.82 -10.41
N GLU A 163 -16.30 0.78 -10.13
CA GLU A 163 -17.26 -0.04 -10.87
C GLU A 163 -17.40 0.43 -12.33
N ARG A 164 -17.36 1.75 -12.60
CA ARG A 164 -17.33 2.31 -13.95
C ARG A 164 -16.12 1.84 -14.76
N ASN A 165 -14.99 1.60 -14.08
CA ASN A 165 -13.76 1.10 -14.69
C ASN A 165 -13.65 -0.44 -14.66
N GLY A 166 -14.73 -1.16 -14.32
CA GLY A 166 -14.82 -2.62 -14.43
C GLY A 166 -14.33 -3.38 -13.20
N LEU A 167 -14.17 -2.73 -12.04
CA LEU A 167 -13.89 -3.40 -10.79
C LEU A 167 -15.18 -3.80 -10.06
N HIS A 168 -15.06 -4.81 -9.21
CA HIS A 168 -16.13 -5.26 -8.31
C HIS A 168 -15.77 -4.90 -6.87
N PHE A 169 -16.71 -4.27 -6.16
CA PHE A 169 -16.55 -3.99 -4.73
C PHE A 169 -16.58 -5.31 -3.94
N VAL A 170 -15.58 -5.53 -3.08
CA VAL A 170 -15.49 -6.71 -2.22
C VAL A 170 -15.99 -6.37 -0.82
N HIS A 171 -15.28 -5.48 -0.11
CA HIS A 171 -15.65 -4.98 1.21
C HIS A 171 -14.91 -3.68 1.54
N HIS A 172 -15.22 -3.14 2.70
CA HIS A 172 -14.41 -2.07 3.30
C HIS A 172 -14.13 -2.35 4.77
N ARG A 173 -13.09 -1.70 5.29
CA ARG A 173 -12.79 -1.57 6.72
C ARG A 173 -12.83 -0.11 7.12
N GLU A 174 -13.11 0.10 8.41
CA GLU A 174 -13.24 1.43 8.98
C GLU A 174 -12.47 1.52 10.31
N LYS A 175 -11.86 2.68 10.56
CA LYS A 175 -11.26 3.04 11.85
C LYS A 175 -11.30 4.56 12.00
N ASN A 176 -11.95 5.06 13.06
CA ASN A 176 -12.07 6.49 13.34
C ASN A 176 -12.55 7.30 12.13
N ARG A 177 -13.59 6.80 11.41
CA ARG A 177 -14.16 7.34 10.17
C ARG A 177 -13.25 7.25 8.92
N TRP A 178 -11.99 6.86 9.05
CA TRP A 178 -11.14 6.53 7.91
C TRP A 178 -11.53 5.19 7.32
N ALA A 179 -11.47 5.08 6.01
CA ALA A 179 -11.84 3.86 5.29
C ALA A 179 -10.67 3.26 4.52
N ALA A 180 -10.68 1.93 4.41
CA ALA A 180 -9.95 1.19 3.39
C ALA A 180 -10.95 0.34 2.62
N VAL A 181 -10.86 0.35 1.28
CA VAL A 181 -11.78 -0.37 0.39
C VAL A 181 -11.00 -1.37 -0.43
N LYS A 182 -11.57 -2.57 -0.59
CA LYS A 182 -11.05 -3.61 -1.47
C LYS A 182 -11.96 -3.78 -2.67
N PHE A 183 -11.37 -3.79 -3.84
CA PHE A 183 -12.00 -4.14 -5.11
C PHE A 183 -11.27 -5.30 -5.77
N GLN A 184 -11.95 -5.98 -6.70
CA GLN A 184 -11.38 -7.04 -7.54
C GLN A 184 -11.67 -6.76 -9.01
N LYS A 185 -10.67 -7.03 -9.88
CA LYS A 185 -10.79 -6.92 -11.34
C LYS A 185 -11.34 -8.19 -11.97
#